data_bde6e37afed207650e0c4ee93d8bc284
#
_entry.id   bde6e37afed207650e0c4ee93d8bc284
#
_cell.length_a   1.000
_cell.length_b   1.000
_cell.length_c   1.000
_cell.angle_alpha   90.00
_cell.angle_beta   90.00
_cell.angle_gamma   90.00
#
_symmetry.space_group_name_H-M   'P 1'
#
loop_
_entity.id
_entity.type
_entity.pdbx_description
1 polymer ?
#
loop_
_entity_poly.entity_id
_entity_poly.type
_entity_poly.pdbx_seq_one_letter_code
_entity_poly.pdbx_strand_id
1 'polypeptide(L)'
;MSTATHTASDRRLLTIGAVCVRLQEEFADISISKIRYLEDQGLVTPRRTRGGYRLFSEEDVELLETILRLQRDEFMPLRVIRQQLSSGAAGERRRRRGPALGESER
;
A
#
# COMPACT_ATOMS: atom_id res chain seq x y z
N MET A 1 1.48 -29.13 -2.47
CA MET A 1 1.60 -28.70 -2.57
C MET A 1 2.11 -27.88 -2.31
N SER A 2 2.44 -27.61 -1.86
CA SER A 2 2.78 -26.68 -1.42
C SER A 2 3.44 -25.82 -2.15
N THR A 3 3.99 -26.09 -2.88
CA THR A 3 4.57 -25.34 -3.69
C THR A 3 3.76 -24.40 -4.09
N ALA A 4 2.73 -24.69 -4.21
CA ALA A 4 1.82 -23.80 -4.58
C ALA A 4 1.93 -22.72 -3.67
N THR A 5 2.45 -22.94 -2.61
CA THR A 5 2.51 -22.01 -1.67
C THR A 5 3.10 -20.76 -2.07
N HIS A 6 4.21 -20.75 -2.58
CA HIS A 6 4.78 -19.55 -2.79
C HIS A 6 4.24 -18.89 -3.93
N THR A 7 3.80 -19.58 -4.80
CA THR A 7 3.31 -18.92 -5.89
C THR A 7 2.03 -18.46 -5.43
N ALA A 8 1.56 -18.98 -4.41
CA ALA A 8 0.31 -18.61 -3.90
C ALA A 8 0.26 -17.18 -3.54
N SER A 9 1.35 -16.61 -3.16
CA SER A 9 1.35 -15.27 -2.79
C SER A 9 0.91 -14.41 -3.94
N ASP A 10 1.32 -14.69 -5.11
CA ASP A 10 0.91 -13.94 -6.22
C ASP A 10 -0.49 -14.19 -6.55
N ARG A 11 -0.97 -15.34 -6.28
CA ARG A 11 -2.30 -15.65 -6.58
C ARG A 11 -3.22 -15.30 -5.49
N ARG A 12 -2.73 -14.93 -4.34
CA ARG A 12 -3.55 -14.61 -3.27
C ARG A 12 -3.98 -13.23 -3.41
N LEU A 13 -4.84 -12.94 -4.31
CA LEU A 13 -5.39 -11.62 -4.48
C LEU A 13 -6.64 -11.50 -3.63
N LEU A 14 -6.78 -10.39 -2.96
CA LEU A 14 -7.88 -10.17 -2.04
C LEU A 14 -8.86 -9.14 -2.57
N THR A 15 -10.15 -9.35 -2.32
CA THR A 15 -11.14 -8.35 -2.67
C THR A 15 -11.03 -7.20 -1.68
N ILE A 16 -11.61 -6.06 -2.02
CA ILE A 16 -11.56 -4.90 -1.13
C ILE A 16 -12.23 -5.21 0.20
N GLY A 17 -13.28 -6.02 0.19
CA GLY A 17 -13.94 -6.40 1.43
C GLY A 17 -13.02 -7.24 2.31
N ALA A 18 -12.30 -8.18 1.71
CA ALA A 18 -11.39 -9.03 2.46
C ALA A 18 -10.23 -8.21 3.02
N VAL A 19 -9.75 -7.24 2.25
CA VAL A 19 -8.69 -6.36 2.71
C VAL A 19 -9.18 -5.54 3.90
N CYS A 20 -10.40 -5.04 3.82
CA CYS A 20 -10.97 -4.25 4.90
C CYS A 20 -11.02 -5.07 6.18
N VAL A 21 -11.50 -6.30 6.10
CA VAL A 21 -11.60 -7.16 7.27
C VAL A 21 -10.21 -7.39 7.86
N ARG A 22 -9.24 -7.64 7.02
CA ARG A 22 -7.89 -7.90 7.48
C ARG A 22 -7.30 -6.68 8.16
N LEU A 23 -7.51 -5.51 7.58
CA LEU A 23 -6.96 -4.28 8.16
C LEU A 23 -7.66 -3.91 9.46
N GLN A 24 -8.89 -4.34 9.64
CA GLN A 24 -9.62 -4.01 10.86
C GLN A 24 -8.99 -4.62 12.10
N GLU A 25 -8.15 -5.62 11.94
CA GLU A 25 -7.48 -6.22 13.07
C GLU A 25 -6.56 -5.21 13.74
N GLU A 26 -5.96 -4.32 12.98
CA GLU A 26 -5.09 -3.32 13.56
C GLU A 26 -5.72 -1.92 13.52
N PHE A 27 -6.56 -1.67 12.53
CA PHE A 27 -7.14 -0.34 12.35
C PHE A 27 -8.65 -0.47 12.44
N ALA A 28 -9.17 -0.45 13.64
CA ALA A 28 -10.58 -0.74 13.88
C ALA A 28 -11.54 0.14 13.10
N ASP A 29 -11.13 1.35 12.78
CA ASP A 29 -12.00 2.28 12.10
C ASP A 29 -11.89 2.25 10.58
N ILE A 30 -11.10 1.36 10.03
CA ILE A 30 -10.93 1.32 8.59
C ILE A 30 -12.24 0.93 7.92
N SER A 31 -12.48 1.46 6.75
CA SER A 31 -13.67 1.12 6.00
C SER A 31 -13.33 0.95 4.55
N ILE A 32 -14.23 0.36 3.81
CA ILE A 32 -14.05 0.20 2.38
C ILE A 32 -13.93 1.58 1.72
N SER A 33 -14.71 2.54 2.19
CA SER A 33 -14.64 3.89 1.64
C SER A 33 -13.25 4.48 1.82
N LYS A 34 -12.62 4.24 2.96
CA LYS A 34 -11.30 4.77 3.20
C LYS A 34 -10.29 4.12 2.25
N ILE A 35 -10.40 2.82 2.02
CA ILE A 35 -9.49 2.13 1.12
C ILE A 35 -9.65 2.68 -0.30
N ARG A 36 -10.89 2.91 -0.72
CA ARG A 36 -11.13 3.46 -2.05
C ARG A 36 -10.60 4.89 -2.16
N TYR A 37 -10.70 5.63 -1.08
CA TYR A 37 -10.17 6.98 -1.05
C TYR A 37 -8.66 6.96 -1.23
N LEU A 38 -7.97 6.02 -0.55
CA LEU A 38 -6.52 5.92 -0.68
C LEU A 38 -6.12 5.54 -2.12
N GLU A 39 -6.93 4.71 -2.75
CA GLU A 39 -6.69 4.38 -4.13
C GLU A 39 -6.87 5.61 -5.02
N ASP A 40 -7.92 6.39 -4.76
CA ASP A 40 -8.20 7.57 -5.55
C ASP A 40 -7.10 8.61 -5.39
N GLN A 41 -6.43 8.61 -4.26
CA GLN A 41 -5.33 9.53 -4.03
C GLN A 41 -4.03 9.02 -4.67
N GLY A 42 -4.08 7.90 -5.35
CA GLY A 42 -2.91 7.38 -6.03
C GLY A 42 -1.92 6.68 -5.14
N LEU A 43 -2.34 6.33 -3.93
CA LEU A 43 -1.43 5.71 -2.99
C LEU A 43 -1.32 4.21 -3.17
N VAL A 44 -2.34 3.59 -3.73
CA VAL A 44 -2.32 2.16 -3.99
C VAL A 44 -3.04 1.93 -5.30
N THR A 45 -2.59 0.95 -6.06
CA THR A 45 -3.16 0.67 -7.37
C THR A 45 -3.46 -0.81 -7.50
N PRO A 46 -4.62 -1.24 -7.05
CA PRO A 46 -4.96 -2.65 -7.15
C PRO A 46 -5.23 -3.04 -8.59
N ARG A 47 -5.18 -4.32 -8.87
CA ARG A 47 -5.54 -4.80 -10.18
C ARG A 47 -7.04 -4.78 -10.31
N ARG A 48 -7.53 -4.79 -11.55
CA ARG A 48 -8.96 -4.88 -11.80
C ARG A 48 -9.23 -6.12 -12.60
N THR A 49 -10.32 -6.81 -12.27
CA THR A 49 -10.74 -7.96 -13.04
C THR A 49 -11.46 -7.44 -14.27
N ARG A 50 -11.83 -8.34 -15.17
CA ARG A 50 -12.60 -8.00 -16.32
C ARG A 50 -13.89 -7.37 -15.94
N GLY A 51 -14.46 -7.73 -14.83
CA GLY A 51 -15.72 -7.15 -14.36
C GLY A 51 -15.54 -5.86 -13.62
N GLY A 52 -14.31 -5.37 -13.51
CA GLY A 52 -14.07 -4.09 -12.84
C GLY A 52 -13.86 -4.17 -11.34
N TYR A 53 -13.76 -5.39 -10.80
CA TYR A 53 -13.58 -5.53 -9.36
C TYR A 53 -12.11 -5.37 -8.98
N ARG A 54 -11.85 -4.75 -7.86
CA ARG A 54 -10.51 -4.54 -7.36
C ARG A 54 -9.95 -5.80 -6.73
N LEU A 55 -8.70 -6.11 -7.04
CA LEU A 55 -8.01 -7.22 -6.40
C LEU A 55 -6.69 -6.69 -5.87
N PHE A 56 -6.47 -6.91 -4.58
CA PHE A 56 -5.31 -6.38 -3.89
C PHE A 56 -4.31 -7.50 -3.61
N SER A 57 -3.02 -7.24 -3.87
CA SER A 57 -1.98 -8.22 -3.59
C SER A 57 -1.57 -8.07 -2.13
N GLU A 58 -0.75 -8.98 -1.64
CA GLU A 58 -0.20 -8.85 -0.29
C GLU A 58 0.64 -7.59 -0.18
N GLU A 59 1.32 -7.21 -1.24
CA GLU A 59 2.11 -5.99 -1.23
C GLU A 59 1.22 -4.77 -1.13
N ASP A 60 0.06 -4.82 -1.78
CA ASP A 60 -0.88 -3.72 -1.67
C ASP A 60 -1.39 -3.60 -0.24
N VAL A 61 -1.63 -4.73 0.42
CA VAL A 61 -2.09 -4.72 1.80
C VAL A 61 -1.01 -4.14 2.71
N GLU A 62 0.24 -4.54 2.51
CA GLU A 62 1.33 -4.02 3.31
C GLU A 62 1.49 -2.52 3.12
N LEU A 63 1.28 -2.05 1.90
CA LEU A 63 1.37 -0.64 1.62
C LEU A 63 0.25 0.11 2.35
N LEU A 64 -0.95 -0.43 2.32
CA LEU A 64 -2.06 0.20 3.04
C LEU A 64 -1.77 0.24 4.53
N GLU A 65 -1.20 -0.82 5.08
CA GLU A 65 -0.85 -0.85 6.48
C GLU A 65 0.17 0.24 6.80
N THR A 66 1.15 0.40 5.94
CA THR A 66 2.17 1.40 6.15
C THR A 66 1.56 2.80 6.14
N ILE A 67 0.70 3.07 5.18
CA ILE A 67 0.05 4.36 5.07
C ILE A 67 -0.78 4.65 6.32
N LEU A 68 -1.56 3.66 6.75
CA LEU A 68 -2.42 3.86 7.89
C LEU A 68 -1.63 4.06 9.18
N ARG A 69 -0.50 3.37 9.30
CA ARG A 69 0.35 3.55 10.48
C ARG A 69 0.98 4.93 10.48
N LEU A 70 1.40 5.42 9.32
CA LEU A 70 1.99 6.75 9.26
C LEU A 70 0.97 7.82 9.64
N GLN A 71 -0.28 7.62 9.23
CA GLN A 71 -1.33 8.56 9.62
C GLN A 71 -1.62 8.47 11.11
N ARG A 72 -1.70 7.25 11.63
CA ARG A 72 -2.09 7.06 13.01
C ARG A 72 -0.99 7.42 13.99
N ASP A 73 0.21 6.91 13.74
CA ASP A 73 1.30 7.03 14.70
C ASP A 73 2.17 8.26 14.51
N GLU A 74 2.31 8.68 13.25
CA GLU A 74 3.16 9.81 12.94
C GLU A 74 2.35 11.07 12.59
N PHE A 75 1.04 10.96 12.59
CA PHE A 75 0.14 12.07 12.27
C PHE A 75 0.50 12.72 10.94
N MET A 76 0.95 11.90 9.99
CA MET A 76 1.42 12.42 8.73
C MET A 76 0.28 12.63 7.75
N PRO A 77 0.18 13.78 7.12
CA PRO A 77 -0.89 14.01 6.14
C PRO A 77 -0.67 13.16 4.90
N LEU A 78 -1.74 12.81 4.23
CA LEU A 78 -1.64 11.94 3.06
C LEU A 78 -0.73 12.49 1.97
N ARG A 79 -0.76 13.79 1.74
CA ARG A 79 0.08 14.33 0.68
C ARG A 79 1.55 14.14 1.01
N VAL A 80 1.90 14.19 2.29
CA VAL A 80 3.27 13.99 2.71
C VAL A 80 3.63 12.52 2.56
N ILE A 81 2.70 11.64 2.94
CA ILE A 81 2.91 10.21 2.80
C ILE A 81 3.13 9.89 1.33
N ARG A 82 2.33 10.47 0.46
CA ARG A 82 2.46 10.21 -0.95
C ARG A 82 3.82 10.65 -1.47
N GLN A 83 4.31 11.78 -1.00
CA GLN A 83 5.60 12.25 -1.40
C GLN A 83 6.68 11.32 -0.92
N GLN A 84 6.58 10.84 0.31
CA GLN A 84 7.55 9.93 0.83
C GLN A 84 7.58 8.62 0.10
N LEU A 85 6.41 8.09 -0.23
CA LEU A 85 6.35 6.83 -0.93
C LEU A 85 6.91 6.94 -2.33
N SER A 86 6.59 8.01 -3.02
CA SER A 86 7.05 8.13 -4.37
C SER A 86 8.53 8.47 -4.45
N SER A 87 9.07 9.25 -3.54
CA SER A 87 10.47 9.54 -3.62
C SER A 87 11.27 8.60 -2.77
N GLY A 88 10.79 8.25 -1.61
CA GLY A 88 11.51 7.39 -0.74
C GLY A 88 11.50 5.97 -1.17
N ALA A 89 10.36 5.44 -1.43
CA ALA A 89 10.30 4.06 -1.77
C ALA A 89 10.97 3.84 -3.07
N ALA A 90 10.71 4.71 -3.99
CA ALA A 90 11.31 4.57 -5.24
C ALA A 90 12.77 4.79 -5.10
N GLY A 91 13.14 5.74 -4.34
CA GLY A 91 14.49 6.01 -4.17
C GLY A 91 15.20 4.91 -3.53
N GLU A 92 14.57 4.32 -2.56
CA GLU A 92 15.13 3.29 -1.95
C GLU A 92 15.35 2.19 -2.78
N ARG A 93 14.47 1.93 -3.62
CA ARG A 93 14.62 0.89 -4.44
C ARG A 93 15.64 1.12 -5.40
N ARG A 94 15.96 2.25 -5.66
CA ARG A 94 16.92 2.43 -6.54
C ARG A 94 17.99 3.09 -6.00
N ARG A 95 17.97 3.49 -4.90
CA ARG A 95 18.86 4.12 -4.47
C ARG A 95 19.73 3.48 -3.90
N ARG A 96 19.35 3.44 -3.74
CA ARG A 96 19.87 3.38 -3.21
C ARG A 96 20.61 4.19 -3.67
N ARG A 97 20.33 5.20 -4.23
CA ARG A 97 20.85 6.06 -4.67
C ARG A 97 20.91 7.10 -4.03
N GLY A 98 20.76 7.52 -3.35
CA GLY A 98 20.80 8.44 -2.74
C GLY A 98 20.86 9.38 -2.53
N PRO A 99 21.14 9.85 -2.48
CA PRO A 99 20.97 10.88 -2.10
C PRO A 99 20.91 11.64 -2.01
N ALA A 100 20.73 11.90 -2.01
CA ALA A 100 20.59 12.60 -2.08
C ALA A 100 20.37 13.29 -1.56
N LEU A 101 20.23 13.50 -1.50
CA LEU A 101 20.06 14.01 -1.27
C LEU A 101 20.18 14.65 -0.90
N GLY A 102 20.09 14.82 -0.72
CA GLY A 102 20.18 15.19 -0.87
C GLY A 102 20.23 15.61 -0.61
N GLU A 103 20.21 15.72 -0.77
CA GLU A 103 20.35 15.82 -1.02
C GLU A 103 20.41 16.23 -0.92
N SER A 104 20.37 16.45 -0.87
CA SER A 104 20.51 16.54 -1.17
C SER A 104 20.57 16.97 -1.03
N GLU A 105 20.45 17.00 -1.12
CA GLU A 105 20.56 16.99 -1.45
C GLU A 105 20.66 17.39 -1.34
N ARG A 106 20.53 17.67 -1.16
CA ARG A 106 20.58 17.75 -1.54
C ARG A 106 20.51 18.09 -1.65
#